data_266cff6026589c4b8ee932b5f9e4f538
#
_entry.id   266cff6026589c4b8ee932b5f9e4f538
#
_cell.length_a   1.000
_cell.length_b   1.000
_cell.length_c   1.000
_cell.angle_alpha   90.00
_cell.angle_beta   90.00
_cell.angle_gamma   90.00
#
_symmetry.space_group_name_H-M   'P 1'
#
loop_
_entity.id
_entity.type
_entity.pdbx_description
1 polymer ?
#
loop_
_entity_poly.entity_id
_entity_poly.type
_entity_poly.pdbx_seq_one_letter_code
_entity_poly.pdbx_strand_id
1 'polypeptide(L)'
;MLRLPQAASKKLPSRGQVAVHGTINGVEFQTVLEPDGNSGHWMRVDDTLQHAAGISAGEDATLDIEVTKDWPEPSVPQDLATALAAAPQKIQDLWNEITPMARWEWVRWVNATKNPDTRRRRVDVSVSKMKSGKRRPCCFNLSACTDPDLSKNGRLLEPVDDRPLYNVLDGLGQQ
;
A
#
# COMPACT_ATOMS: atom_id res chain seq x y z
N MET A 1 1.42 0.53 10.36
CA MET A 1 1.53 1.42 9.17
C MET A 1 2.39 2.63 9.50
N LEU A 2 3.09 3.16 8.51
CA LEU A 2 3.94 4.34 8.64
C LEU A 2 3.51 5.37 7.59
N ARG A 3 3.27 6.63 8.02
CA ARG A 3 2.98 7.74 7.11
C ARG A 3 4.23 8.51 6.75
N LEU A 4 4.31 8.92 5.50
CA LEU A 4 5.35 9.84 5.08
C LEU A 4 4.95 11.28 5.42
N PRO A 5 5.91 12.13 5.85
CA PRO A 5 5.69 13.56 5.95
C PRO A 5 5.23 14.15 4.61
N GLN A 6 4.31 15.11 4.63
CA GLN A 6 3.78 15.75 3.42
C GLN A 6 4.89 16.33 2.52
N ALA A 7 5.94 16.88 3.12
CA ALA A 7 7.07 17.44 2.38
C ALA A 7 7.83 16.35 1.59
N ALA A 8 7.97 15.16 2.14
CA ALA A 8 8.59 14.02 1.46
C ALA A 8 7.66 13.47 0.36
N SER A 9 6.37 13.28 0.66
CA SER A 9 5.38 12.84 -0.32
C SER A 9 5.29 13.75 -1.55
N LYS A 10 5.42 15.07 -1.38
CA LYS A 10 5.38 16.02 -2.50
C LYS A 10 6.52 15.84 -3.50
N LYS A 11 7.63 15.28 -3.09
CA LYS A 11 8.80 15.01 -3.94
C LYS A 11 8.66 13.74 -4.79
N LEU A 12 7.68 12.90 -4.48
CA LEU A 12 7.45 11.65 -5.21
C LEU A 12 6.84 11.92 -6.60
N PRO A 13 7.17 11.07 -7.60
CA PRO A 13 6.78 11.29 -9.00
C PRO A 13 5.31 11.07 -9.29
N SER A 14 4.55 10.46 -8.37
CA SER A 14 3.14 10.13 -8.54
C SER A 14 2.36 10.38 -7.26
N ARG A 15 1.06 10.67 -7.38
CA ARG A 15 0.11 10.67 -6.27
C ARG A 15 -0.54 9.30 -6.03
N GLY A 16 -0.27 8.35 -6.89
CA GLY A 16 -0.65 6.95 -6.74
C GLY A 16 0.44 6.14 -6.04
N GLN A 17 0.49 4.85 -6.36
CA GLN A 17 1.54 3.96 -5.84
C GLN A 17 2.91 4.33 -6.38
N VAL A 18 3.94 4.23 -5.54
CA VAL A 18 5.35 4.49 -5.90
C VAL A 18 6.22 3.40 -5.30
N ALA A 19 6.96 2.68 -6.14
CA ALA A 19 7.94 1.71 -5.68
C ALA A 19 9.19 2.43 -5.16
N VAL A 20 9.67 2.01 -4.01
CA VAL A 20 10.84 2.56 -3.34
C VAL A 20 11.70 1.45 -2.74
N HIS A 21 12.98 1.73 -2.62
CA HIS A 21 13.92 0.99 -1.77
C HIS A 21 14.65 1.97 -0.86
N GLY A 22 15.24 1.47 0.21
CA GLY A 22 15.96 2.31 1.15
C GLY A 22 16.16 1.68 2.50
N THR A 23 16.27 2.51 3.52
CA THR A 23 16.42 2.04 4.91
C THR A 23 15.38 2.66 5.83
N ILE A 24 14.98 1.89 6.84
CA ILE A 24 14.21 2.35 7.99
C ILE A 24 14.99 2.04 9.25
N ASN A 25 15.38 3.06 10.00
CA ASN A 25 16.31 2.95 11.15
C ASN A 25 17.59 2.16 10.80
N GLY A 26 18.09 2.31 9.54
CA GLY A 26 19.28 1.60 9.06
C GLY A 26 19.05 0.18 8.53
N VAL A 27 17.81 -0.35 8.60
CA VAL A 27 17.46 -1.67 8.06
C VAL A 27 16.94 -1.52 6.63
N GLU A 28 17.56 -2.24 5.68
CA GLU A 28 17.18 -2.20 4.27
C GLU A 28 15.78 -2.77 4.04
N PHE A 29 15.05 -2.14 3.14
CA PHE A 29 13.76 -2.62 2.68
C PHE A 29 13.47 -2.18 1.24
N GLN A 30 12.53 -2.88 0.61
CA GLN A 30 11.92 -2.50 -0.65
C GLN A 30 10.41 -2.68 -0.52
N THR A 31 9.65 -1.66 -0.93
CA THR A 31 8.18 -1.71 -0.84
C THR A 31 7.52 -0.81 -1.88
N VAL A 32 6.19 -0.80 -1.86
CA VAL A 32 5.38 0.13 -2.63
C VAL A 32 4.67 1.05 -1.65
N LEU A 33 4.93 2.35 -1.79
CA LEU A 33 4.19 3.38 -1.08
C LEU A 33 2.77 3.47 -1.63
N GLU A 34 1.80 3.53 -0.74
CA GLU A 34 0.40 3.67 -1.08
C GLU A 34 -0.08 5.11 -0.88
N PRO A 35 -1.01 5.60 -1.70
CA PRO A 35 -1.62 6.91 -1.46
C PRO A 35 -2.50 6.87 -0.21
N ASP A 36 -2.50 7.96 0.56
CA ASP A 36 -3.31 8.11 1.77
C ASP A 36 -4.73 8.69 1.52
N GLY A 37 -5.06 8.98 0.26
CA GLY A 37 -6.31 9.62 -0.12
C GLY A 37 -6.38 11.12 0.19
N ASN A 38 -5.30 11.70 0.68
CA ASN A 38 -5.18 13.12 1.02
C ASN A 38 -3.91 13.77 0.43
N SER A 39 -3.50 13.31 -0.74
CA SER A 39 -2.30 13.77 -1.46
C SER A 39 -0.97 13.41 -0.79
N GLY A 40 -0.98 12.58 0.24
CA GLY A 40 0.18 12.01 0.90
C GLY A 40 0.38 10.53 0.56
N HIS A 41 1.37 9.92 1.19
CA HIS A 41 1.69 8.51 1.06
C HIS A 41 1.90 7.85 2.42
N TRP A 42 1.69 6.55 2.44
CA TRP A 42 1.97 5.70 3.58
C TRP A 42 2.56 4.37 3.10
N MET A 43 3.16 3.62 4.00
CA MET A 43 3.62 2.25 3.74
C MET A 43 3.14 1.29 4.83
N ARG A 44 2.94 0.05 4.42
CA ARG A 44 2.78 -1.05 5.36
C ARG A 44 4.17 -1.43 5.89
N VAL A 45 4.28 -1.54 7.19
CA VAL A 45 5.44 -2.14 7.86
C VAL A 45 4.96 -3.48 8.37
N ASP A 46 5.52 -4.56 7.87
CA ASP A 46 5.22 -5.90 8.36
C ASP A 46 5.97 -6.18 9.68
N ASP A 47 5.58 -7.25 10.36
CA ASP A 47 6.14 -7.59 11.68
C ASP A 47 7.65 -7.88 11.61
N THR A 48 8.13 -8.43 10.50
CA THR A 48 9.56 -8.72 10.30
C THR A 48 10.37 -7.44 10.22
N LEU A 49 9.95 -6.49 9.38
CA LEU A 49 10.60 -5.20 9.23
C LEU A 49 10.47 -4.36 10.51
N GLN A 50 9.29 -4.39 11.15
CA GLN A 50 9.04 -3.71 12.41
C GLN A 50 10.00 -4.17 13.49
N HIS A 51 10.14 -5.49 13.64
CA HIS A 51 11.03 -6.07 14.63
C HIS A 51 12.52 -5.79 14.33
N ALA A 52 12.94 -5.98 13.09
CA ALA A 52 14.33 -5.73 12.67
C ALA A 52 14.73 -4.25 12.84
N ALA A 53 13.83 -3.31 12.53
CA ALA A 53 14.09 -1.88 12.65
C ALA A 53 13.84 -1.31 14.06
N GLY A 54 13.39 -2.14 15.01
CA GLY A 54 13.11 -1.73 16.39
C GLY A 54 12.03 -0.65 16.51
N ILE A 55 10.96 -0.73 15.68
CA ILE A 55 9.90 0.27 15.63
C ILE A 55 8.71 -0.18 16.44
N SER A 56 8.22 0.69 17.32
CA SER A 56 6.99 0.48 18.06
C SER A 56 5.86 1.39 17.55
N ALA A 57 4.62 1.01 17.81
CA ALA A 57 3.47 1.83 17.45
C ALA A 57 3.52 3.18 18.21
N GLY A 58 3.29 4.28 17.48
CA GLY A 58 3.34 5.64 18.01
C GLY A 58 4.74 6.26 18.07
N GLU A 59 5.77 5.55 17.62
CA GLU A 59 7.14 6.07 17.52
C GLU A 59 7.44 6.60 16.12
N ASP A 60 8.35 7.58 16.06
CA ASP A 60 8.91 8.07 14.81
C ASP A 60 10.02 7.14 14.31
N ALA A 61 10.13 7.01 12.99
CA ALA A 61 11.19 6.24 12.36
C ALA A 61 11.97 7.10 11.37
N THR A 62 13.27 6.86 11.28
CA THR A 62 14.12 7.52 10.27
C THR A 62 14.05 6.73 8.97
N LEU A 63 13.57 7.39 7.91
CA LEU A 63 13.47 6.84 6.56
C LEU A 63 14.46 7.53 5.63
N ASP A 64 15.24 6.72 4.92
CA ASP A 64 16.00 7.13 3.74
C ASP A 64 15.51 6.29 2.56
N ILE A 65 14.86 6.91 1.58
CA ILE A 65 14.19 6.21 0.48
C ILE A 65 14.52 6.82 -0.87
N GLU A 66 14.70 5.93 -1.84
CA GLU A 66 14.86 6.27 -3.26
C GLU A 66 13.75 5.62 -4.08
N VAL A 67 13.26 6.36 -5.08
CA VAL A 67 12.28 5.84 -6.04
C VAL A 67 12.96 4.84 -6.97
N THR A 68 12.33 3.69 -7.17
CA THR A 68 12.83 2.67 -8.08
C THR A 68 11.81 2.34 -9.17
N LYS A 69 12.31 1.87 -10.31
CA LYS A 69 11.49 1.30 -11.38
C LYS A 69 11.30 -0.21 -11.20
N ASP A 70 12.09 -0.82 -10.33
CA ASP A 70 12.04 -2.24 -10.01
C ASP A 70 10.98 -2.44 -8.93
N TRP A 71 9.79 -2.79 -9.38
CA TRP A 71 8.66 -3.06 -8.49
C TRP A 71 8.80 -4.45 -7.87
N PRO A 72 8.65 -4.59 -6.54
CA PRO A 72 8.58 -5.91 -5.92
C PRO A 72 7.30 -6.63 -6.37
N GLU A 73 7.31 -7.96 -6.33
CA GLU A 73 6.11 -8.73 -6.59
C GLU A 73 5.07 -8.49 -5.48
N PRO A 74 3.79 -8.28 -5.83
CA PRO A 74 2.75 -8.16 -4.83
C PRO A 74 2.45 -9.51 -4.18
N SER A 75 2.09 -9.49 -2.90
CA SER A 75 1.47 -10.64 -2.26
C SER A 75 0.06 -10.84 -2.84
N VAL A 76 -0.12 -11.88 -3.64
CA VAL A 76 -1.40 -12.17 -4.29
C VAL A 76 -2.33 -12.86 -3.27
N PRO A 77 -3.52 -12.29 -2.98
CA PRO A 77 -4.44 -12.89 -2.02
C PRO A 77 -4.96 -14.26 -2.54
N GLN A 78 -5.20 -15.17 -1.60
CA GLN A 78 -5.47 -16.58 -1.89
C GLN A 78 -6.66 -16.79 -2.85
N ASP A 79 -7.72 -16.01 -2.69
CA ASP A 79 -8.90 -16.09 -3.56
C ASP A 79 -8.59 -15.73 -5.03
N LEU A 80 -7.80 -14.68 -5.25
CA LEU A 80 -7.34 -14.30 -6.59
C LEU A 80 -6.34 -15.34 -7.13
N ALA A 81 -5.40 -15.80 -6.32
CA ALA A 81 -4.44 -16.82 -6.72
C ALA A 81 -5.13 -18.12 -7.16
N THR A 82 -6.14 -18.57 -6.40
CA THR A 82 -6.93 -19.76 -6.73
C THR A 82 -7.70 -19.57 -8.04
N ALA A 83 -8.31 -18.41 -8.24
CA ALA A 83 -9.05 -18.11 -9.47
C ALA A 83 -8.13 -18.05 -10.70
N LEU A 84 -6.93 -17.48 -10.56
CA LEU A 84 -5.94 -17.46 -11.63
C LEU A 84 -5.42 -18.87 -11.96
N ALA A 85 -5.14 -19.69 -10.96
CA ALA A 85 -4.67 -21.07 -11.15
C ALA A 85 -5.73 -21.96 -11.83
N ALA A 86 -7.03 -21.71 -11.58
CA ALA A 86 -8.14 -22.42 -12.21
C ALA A 86 -8.51 -21.83 -13.60
N ALA A 87 -7.93 -20.70 -13.99
CA ALA A 87 -8.24 -20.05 -15.26
C ALA A 87 -7.55 -20.78 -16.44
N PRO A 88 -8.06 -20.62 -17.68
CA PRO A 88 -7.38 -21.12 -18.88
C PRO A 88 -5.94 -20.61 -18.99
N GLN A 89 -5.06 -21.45 -19.56
CA GLN A 89 -3.62 -21.17 -19.70
C GLN A 89 -3.32 -19.76 -20.24
N LYS A 90 -4.06 -19.31 -21.24
CA LYS A 90 -3.92 -17.96 -21.81
C LYS A 90 -4.01 -16.85 -20.75
N ILE A 91 -4.84 -17.02 -19.71
CA ILE A 91 -4.99 -16.02 -18.64
C ILE A 91 -3.81 -16.11 -17.68
N GLN A 92 -3.37 -17.32 -17.36
CA GLN A 92 -2.17 -17.55 -16.54
C GLN A 92 -0.93 -16.96 -17.22
N ASP A 93 -0.78 -17.17 -18.53
CA ASP A 93 0.31 -16.59 -19.31
C ASP A 93 0.28 -15.05 -19.28
N LEU A 94 -0.91 -14.46 -19.47
CA LEU A 94 -1.08 -13.00 -19.37
C LEU A 94 -0.71 -12.49 -17.99
N TRP A 95 -1.12 -13.17 -16.92
CA TRP A 95 -0.76 -12.80 -15.54
C TRP A 95 0.76 -12.81 -15.34
N ASN A 96 1.44 -13.81 -15.88
CA ASN A 96 2.90 -13.94 -15.79
C ASN A 96 3.65 -12.91 -16.66
N GLU A 97 3.03 -12.49 -17.78
CA GLU A 97 3.61 -11.52 -18.72
C GLU A 97 3.46 -10.07 -18.28
N ILE A 98 2.39 -9.71 -17.57
CA ILE A 98 2.20 -8.32 -17.12
C ILE A 98 3.25 -7.94 -16.07
N THR A 99 3.56 -6.64 -16.00
CA THR A 99 4.58 -6.13 -15.08
C THR A 99 4.15 -6.29 -13.61
N PRO A 100 5.11 -6.35 -12.66
CA PRO A 100 4.80 -6.32 -11.23
C PRO A 100 3.89 -5.14 -10.85
N MET A 101 4.12 -3.95 -11.42
CA MET A 101 3.26 -2.79 -11.21
C MET A 101 1.80 -3.07 -11.61
N ALA A 102 1.57 -3.72 -12.76
CA ALA A 102 0.22 -4.08 -13.20
C ALA A 102 -0.41 -5.14 -12.27
N ARG A 103 0.38 -6.11 -11.78
CA ARG A 103 -0.09 -7.08 -10.77
C ARG A 103 -0.47 -6.39 -9.46
N TRP A 104 0.31 -5.40 -9.01
CA TRP A 104 -0.04 -4.57 -7.84
C TRP A 104 -1.40 -3.89 -8.00
N GLU A 105 -1.71 -3.34 -9.17
CA GLU A 105 -3.01 -2.69 -9.41
C GLU A 105 -4.18 -3.68 -9.35
N TRP A 106 -4.02 -4.89 -9.87
CA TRP A 106 -5.05 -5.94 -9.76
C TRP A 106 -5.28 -6.35 -8.31
N VAL A 107 -4.21 -6.64 -7.58
CA VAL A 107 -4.27 -6.99 -6.16
C VAL A 107 -4.92 -5.88 -5.35
N ARG A 108 -4.51 -4.65 -5.58
CA ARG A 108 -5.07 -3.46 -4.97
C ARG A 108 -6.58 -3.35 -5.20
N TRP A 109 -7.02 -3.52 -6.44
CA TRP A 109 -8.43 -3.43 -6.79
C TRP A 109 -9.27 -4.52 -6.11
N VAL A 110 -8.79 -5.74 -6.04
CA VAL A 110 -9.45 -6.84 -5.34
C VAL A 110 -9.55 -6.55 -3.84
N ASN A 111 -8.46 -6.06 -3.23
CA ASN A 111 -8.39 -5.80 -1.79
C ASN A 111 -9.17 -4.55 -1.33
N ALA A 112 -9.56 -3.64 -2.21
CA ALA A 112 -10.19 -2.37 -1.86
C ALA A 112 -11.68 -2.50 -1.46
N THR A 113 -12.07 -3.58 -0.78
CA THR A 113 -13.42 -3.79 -0.25
C THR A 113 -13.42 -4.76 0.92
N LYS A 114 -14.25 -4.46 1.95
CA LYS A 114 -14.55 -5.38 3.06
C LYS A 114 -15.73 -6.32 2.75
N ASN A 115 -16.55 -5.96 1.78
CA ASN A 115 -17.73 -6.75 1.43
C ASN A 115 -17.34 -8.02 0.68
N PRO A 116 -17.63 -9.23 1.20
CA PRO A 116 -17.21 -10.49 0.61
C PRO A 116 -17.84 -10.75 -0.77
N ASP A 117 -19.05 -10.31 -1.02
CA ASP A 117 -19.71 -10.48 -2.34
C ASP A 117 -19.08 -9.56 -3.38
N THR A 118 -18.79 -8.32 -3.00
CA THR A 118 -18.06 -7.38 -3.86
C THR A 118 -16.66 -7.91 -4.16
N ARG A 119 -15.97 -8.47 -3.17
CA ARG A 119 -14.65 -9.07 -3.34
C ARG A 119 -14.69 -10.24 -4.31
N ARG A 120 -15.60 -11.19 -4.13
CA ARG A 120 -15.81 -12.31 -5.04
C ARG A 120 -16.04 -11.84 -6.47
N ARG A 121 -16.95 -10.87 -6.64
CA ARG A 121 -17.21 -10.26 -7.96
C ARG A 121 -15.96 -9.63 -8.57
N ARG A 122 -15.13 -8.96 -7.79
CA ARG A 122 -13.88 -8.37 -8.28
C ARG A 122 -12.88 -9.43 -8.74
N VAL A 123 -12.76 -10.55 -8.05
CA VAL A 123 -11.94 -11.69 -8.48
C VAL A 123 -12.46 -12.21 -9.84
N ASP A 124 -13.75 -12.51 -9.96
CA ASP A 124 -14.37 -12.99 -11.20
C ASP A 124 -14.17 -12.00 -12.36
N VAL A 125 -14.38 -10.71 -12.10
CA VAL A 125 -14.19 -9.65 -13.11
C VAL A 125 -12.72 -9.51 -13.50
N SER A 126 -11.76 -9.72 -12.58
CA SER A 126 -10.33 -9.72 -12.91
C SER A 126 -10.02 -10.78 -13.96
N VAL A 127 -10.44 -12.02 -13.71
CA VAL A 127 -10.25 -13.14 -14.65
C VAL A 127 -10.96 -12.87 -15.99
N SER A 128 -12.19 -12.38 -15.96
CA SER A 128 -12.96 -12.04 -17.16
C SER A 128 -12.30 -10.93 -18.00
N LYS A 129 -11.79 -9.89 -17.36
CA LYS A 129 -11.07 -8.81 -18.05
C LYS A 129 -9.76 -9.28 -18.66
N MET A 130 -9.01 -10.12 -17.93
CA MET A 130 -7.78 -10.72 -18.46
C MET A 130 -8.08 -11.66 -19.65
N LYS A 131 -9.22 -12.38 -19.65
CA LYS A 131 -9.69 -13.16 -20.80
C LYS A 131 -9.85 -12.28 -22.04
N SER A 132 -10.26 -11.02 -21.87
CA SER A 132 -10.38 -10.01 -22.94
C SER A 132 -9.05 -9.31 -23.26
N GLY A 133 -7.92 -9.78 -22.71
CA GLY A 133 -6.60 -9.21 -22.93
C GLY A 133 -6.30 -7.93 -22.15
N LYS A 134 -7.11 -7.58 -21.15
CA LYS A 134 -6.85 -6.40 -20.31
C LYS A 134 -5.69 -6.65 -19.35
N ARG A 135 -4.69 -5.79 -19.40
CA ARG A 135 -3.47 -5.89 -18.60
C ARG A 135 -3.55 -5.14 -17.26
N ARG A 136 -4.54 -4.27 -17.09
CA ARG A 136 -4.76 -3.43 -15.89
C ARG A 136 -6.26 -3.30 -15.60
N PRO A 137 -6.67 -3.13 -14.33
CA PRO A 137 -8.06 -2.81 -13.99
C PRO A 137 -8.45 -1.43 -14.54
N CYS A 138 -9.66 -1.32 -15.11
CA CYS A 138 -10.16 -0.03 -15.62
C CYS A 138 -10.74 0.83 -14.50
N CYS A 139 -10.70 2.16 -14.67
CA CYS A 139 -11.47 3.14 -13.87
C CYS A 139 -11.19 3.05 -12.37
N PHE A 140 -9.95 2.78 -11.99
CA PHE A 140 -9.51 2.68 -10.61
C PHE A 140 -8.84 3.99 -10.17
N ASN A 141 -9.31 4.56 -9.05
CA ASN A 141 -8.69 5.77 -8.50
C ASN A 141 -7.37 5.42 -7.82
N LEU A 142 -6.26 5.68 -8.51
CA LEU A 142 -4.92 5.38 -8.04
C LEU A 142 -4.48 6.24 -6.84
N SER A 143 -5.15 7.38 -6.60
CA SER A 143 -4.81 8.28 -5.50
C SER A 143 -5.59 8.00 -4.20
N ALA A 144 -6.56 7.09 -4.23
CA ALA A 144 -7.31 6.69 -3.04
C ALA A 144 -6.55 5.65 -2.21
N CYS A 145 -6.69 5.71 -0.91
CA CYS A 145 -6.23 4.66 -0.01
C CYS A 145 -6.97 3.35 -0.30
N THR A 146 -6.26 2.25 -0.40
CA THR A 146 -6.80 0.97 -0.88
C THR A 146 -7.09 -0.04 0.20
N ASP A 147 -6.52 0.14 1.39
CA ASP A 147 -6.79 -0.73 2.52
C ASP A 147 -8.06 -0.26 3.24
N PRO A 148 -9.19 -1.01 3.12
CA PRO A 148 -10.45 -0.62 3.74
C PRO A 148 -10.43 -0.75 5.26
N ASP A 149 -9.47 -1.45 5.86
CA ASP A 149 -9.29 -1.54 7.31
C ASP A 149 -8.59 -0.31 7.88
N LEU A 150 -7.77 0.32 7.04
CA LEU A 150 -6.99 1.50 7.38
C LEU A 150 -7.57 2.80 6.80
N SER A 151 -8.72 2.74 6.12
CA SER A 151 -9.28 3.89 5.42
C SER A 151 -10.79 4.02 5.59
N LYS A 152 -11.28 5.26 5.44
CA LYS A 152 -12.70 5.58 5.33
C LYS A 152 -12.90 6.55 4.17
N ASN A 153 -13.87 6.23 3.30
CA ASN A 153 -14.15 7.04 2.11
C ASN A 153 -12.90 7.32 1.23
N GLY A 154 -12.00 6.33 1.11
CA GLY A 154 -10.78 6.43 0.34
C GLY A 154 -9.65 7.23 1.00
N ARG A 155 -9.81 7.67 2.25
CA ARG A 155 -8.78 8.37 3.03
C ARG A 155 -8.28 7.49 4.15
N LEU A 156 -6.97 7.49 4.33
CA LEU A 156 -6.33 6.80 5.45
C LEU A 156 -6.81 7.39 6.77
N LEU A 157 -7.18 6.53 7.70
CA LEU A 157 -7.58 6.96 9.05
C LEU A 157 -6.37 7.55 9.78
N GLU A 158 -6.63 8.58 10.59
CA GLU A 158 -5.61 9.08 11.51
C GLU A 158 -5.29 7.99 12.54
N PRO A 159 -4.01 7.83 12.90
CA PRO A 159 -3.66 7.00 14.05
C PRO A 159 -4.42 7.49 15.28
N VAL A 160 -5.02 6.59 16.03
CA VAL A 160 -5.54 6.95 17.35
C VAL A 160 -4.31 7.24 18.20
N ASP A 161 -4.12 8.49 18.57
CA ASP A 161 -3.05 8.88 19.48
C ASP A 161 -3.54 8.60 20.91
N ASP A 162 -3.32 7.39 21.39
CA ASP A 162 -3.62 7.00 22.77
C ASP A 162 -2.57 7.54 23.77
N ARG A 163 -1.61 8.33 23.31
CA ARG A 163 -0.66 8.99 24.22
C ARG A 163 -1.41 10.01 25.08
N PRO A 164 -1.29 9.95 26.41
CA PRO A 164 -1.88 10.98 27.24
C PRO A 164 -1.29 12.32 26.82
N LEU A 165 -2.15 13.33 26.64
CA LEU A 165 -1.75 14.71 26.42
C LEU A 165 -1.02 15.20 27.69
N TYR A 166 0.26 14.87 27.83
CA TYR A 166 1.09 15.56 28.80
C TYR A 166 1.23 16.97 28.28
N ASN A 167 0.65 17.91 29.03
CA ASN A 167 0.82 19.33 28.80
C ASN A 167 2.31 19.66 28.74
N VAL A 168 2.77 20.06 27.56
CA VAL A 168 4.05 20.73 27.37
C VAL A 168 3.90 22.17 27.90
N LEU A 169 3.57 22.32 29.17
CA LEU A 169 3.45 23.62 29.86
C LEU A 169 4.33 23.72 31.09
N ASP A 170 5.37 22.90 31.22
CA ASP A 170 6.41 23.08 32.25
C ASP A 170 7.77 23.35 31.61
N GLY A 171 7.97 24.62 31.20
CA GLY A 171 9.24 25.07 30.63
C GLY A 171 9.40 26.57 30.48
N LEU A 172 8.47 27.39 31.01
CA LEU A 172 8.65 28.83 31.10
C LEU A 172 8.35 29.28 32.52
N GLY A 173 9.25 28.90 33.42
CA GLY A 173 9.23 29.40 34.78
C GLY A 173 10.64 29.75 35.24
N GLN A 174 10.90 31.06 35.41
CA GLN A 174 11.94 31.66 36.20
C GLN A 174 13.32 31.87 35.55
N GLN A 175 13.51 33.05 34.96
CA GLN A 175 14.40 34.05 35.59
C GLN A 175 13.87 35.42 35.28
#